data_fadaaec5f6d5fd96e1fe429e4e24dbda
#
_entry.id   fadaaec5f6d5fd96e1fe429e4e24dbda
#
_cell.length_a   1.000
_cell.length_b   1.000
_cell.length_c   1.000
_cell.angle_alpha   90.00
_cell.angle_beta   90.00
_cell.angle_gamma   90.00
#
_symmetry.space_group_name_H-M   'P 1'
#
loop_
_entity.id
_entity.type
_entity.pdbx_description
1 polymer ?
#
loop_
_entity_poly.entity_id
_entity_poly.type
_entity_poly.pdbx_seq_one_letter_code
_entity_poly.pdbx_strand_id
1 'polypeptide(L)'
;MKIFNSVEKFINSKINIHSFIPTMGNLHSGHLSLIADAKKISGNICVSLYVNENQFTNKKDFDLYPKSLDEDIKKLKKFGVDYLLVPKKIDIESFSDSFDIGLEPKNLTTDLCGKYRPGHFLAVIDIVHRFFQIIKPKNILLGKKDYQQVIVIKELVKIYNYNIDVITSDTIRNKDGLALSSRNNLLTKGEMKSAAKIYKALLLASELCSNNISLNEVSRKINELFIKSDIKLEYFAIRDLKTLQHANDSDLIALIAVYLGEIRLIDNIIIKSNPQ
;
A
#
# COMPACT_ATOMS: atom_id res chain seq x y z
N MET A 1 -16.35 -15.26 11.99
CA MET A 1 -16.17 -13.82 11.68
C MET A 1 -17.42 -13.04 12.05
N LYS A 2 -17.31 -12.06 12.93
CA LYS A 2 -18.39 -11.12 13.27
C LYS A 2 -18.26 -9.89 12.37
N ILE A 3 -19.38 -9.43 11.80
CA ILE A 3 -19.41 -8.29 10.86
C ILE A 3 -20.07 -7.10 11.55
N PHE A 4 -19.44 -5.93 11.45
CA PHE A 4 -19.94 -4.67 11.96
C PHE A 4 -20.11 -3.69 10.80
N ASN A 5 -21.36 -3.27 10.57
CA ASN A 5 -21.71 -2.23 9.60
C ASN A 5 -21.91 -0.85 10.24
N SER A 6 -21.54 -0.71 11.53
CA SER A 6 -21.63 0.52 12.32
C SER A 6 -20.40 0.62 13.21
N VAL A 7 -19.78 1.78 13.21
CA VAL A 7 -18.65 2.12 14.09
C VAL A 7 -19.10 2.12 15.55
N GLU A 8 -20.27 2.67 15.86
CA GLU A 8 -20.82 2.67 17.21
C GLU A 8 -20.95 1.27 17.79
N LYS A 9 -21.56 0.33 17.02
CA LYS A 9 -21.69 -1.06 17.46
C LYS A 9 -20.34 -1.74 17.63
N PHE A 10 -19.35 -1.39 16.80
CA PHE A 10 -17.99 -1.90 16.93
C PHE A 10 -17.35 -1.42 18.26
N ILE A 11 -17.39 -0.11 18.53
CA ILE A 11 -16.83 0.49 19.76
C ILE A 11 -17.52 -0.08 21.00
N ASN A 12 -18.86 -0.13 20.99
CA ASN A 12 -19.67 -0.65 22.12
C ASN A 12 -19.42 -2.13 22.40
N SER A 13 -18.88 -2.88 21.46
CA SER A 13 -18.50 -4.30 21.66
C SER A 13 -17.29 -4.46 22.56
N LYS A 14 -16.50 -3.41 22.81
CA LYS A 14 -15.30 -3.38 23.67
C LYS A 14 -14.28 -4.49 23.35
N ILE A 15 -14.18 -4.88 22.08
CA ILE A 15 -13.27 -5.91 21.62
C ILE A 15 -11.86 -5.32 21.54
N ASN A 16 -10.89 -5.98 22.14
CA ASN A 16 -9.47 -5.65 21.96
C ASN A 16 -8.97 -6.26 20.65
N ILE A 17 -8.50 -5.45 19.71
CA ILE A 17 -7.94 -5.90 18.45
C ILE A 17 -6.44 -6.00 18.54
N HIS A 18 -5.88 -7.17 18.17
CA HIS A 18 -4.45 -7.37 18.08
C HIS A 18 -3.93 -6.88 16.73
N SER A 19 -4.45 -7.41 15.65
CA SER A 19 -3.99 -7.12 14.31
C SER A 19 -5.08 -6.46 13.47
N PHE A 20 -4.77 -5.33 12.88
CA PHE A 20 -5.66 -4.60 11.98
C PHE A 20 -5.11 -4.61 10.55
N ILE A 21 -5.98 -4.87 9.58
CA ILE A 21 -5.64 -4.86 8.16
C ILE A 21 -6.63 -3.92 7.44
N PRO A 22 -6.22 -2.67 7.14
CA PRO A 22 -7.03 -1.76 6.35
C PRO A 22 -7.07 -2.19 4.89
N THR A 23 -8.26 -2.29 4.30
CA THR A 23 -8.43 -2.58 2.87
C THR A 23 -9.56 -1.80 2.25
N MET A 24 -9.50 -1.62 0.95
CA MET A 24 -10.59 -1.03 0.16
C MET A 24 -11.50 -2.09 -0.50
N GLY A 25 -11.33 -3.36 -0.16
CA GLY A 25 -12.06 -4.47 -0.80
C GLY A 25 -11.42 -4.96 -2.09
N ASN A 26 -12.16 -5.76 -2.86
CA ASN A 26 -11.68 -6.53 -4.02
C ASN A 26 -10.42 -7.34 -3.67
N LEU A 27 -10.57 -8.18 -2.65
CA LEU A 27 -9.46 -8.90 -2.02
C LEU A 27 -8.85 -9.92 -3.00
N HIS A 28 -7.53 -9.89 -3.09
CA HIS A 28 -6.69 -10.82 -3.85
C HIS A 28 -5.64 -11.47 -2.95
N SER A 29 -4.85 -12.40 -3.49
CA SER A 29 -3.85 -13.14 -2.70
C SER A 29 -2.87 -12.25 -1.94
N GLY A 30 -2.58 -11.04 -2.44
CA GLY A 30 -1.77 -10.05 -1.70
C GLY A 30 -2.43 -9.57 -0.40
N HIS A 31 -3.76 -9.37 -0.37
CA HIS A 31 -4.47 -9.07 0.88
C HIS A 31 -4.56 -10.30 1.79
N LEU A 32 -4.74 -11.48 1.19
CA LEU A 32 -4.85 -12.73 1.96
C LEU A 32 -3.53 -13.12 2.61
N SER A 33 -2.37 -12.74 2.04
CA SER A 33 -1.06 -12.92 2.68
C SER A 33 -0.91 -12.08 3.94
N LEU A 34 -1.47 -10.85 3.99
CA LEU A 34 -1.49 -10.05 5.22
C LEU A 34 -2.23 -10.77 6.34
N ILE A 35 -3.37 -11.40 6.02
CA ILE A 35 -4.15 -12.18 7.00
C ILE A 35 -3.35 -13.41 7.45
N ALA A 36 -2.66 -14.10 6.53
CA ALA A 36 -1.81 -15.24 6.87
C ALA A 36 -0.65 -14.83 7.79
N ASP A 37 -0.04 -13.67 7.57
CA ASP A 37 1.01 -13.14 8.45
C ASP A 37 0.44 -12.68 9.80
N ALA A 38 -0.73 -12.04 9.83
CA ALA A 38 -1.42 -11.70 11.07
C ALA A 38 -1.72 -12.93 11.94
N LYS A 39 -2.03 -14.06 11.32
CA LYS A 39 -2.27 -15.33 12.04
C LYS A 39 -1.03 -15.92 12.70
N LYS A 40 0.16 -15.57 12.25
CA LYS A 40 1.42 -15.98 12.91
C LYS A 40 1.66 -15.19 14.18
N ILE A 41 0.98 -14.06 14.34
CA ILE A 41 0.99 -13.22 15.51
C ILE A 41 -0.20 -13.62 16.36
N SER A 42 -0.01 -13.87 17.65
CA SER A 42 -1.10 -14.25 18.55
C SER A 42 -2.16 -13.15 18.66
N GLY A 43 -3.44 -13.54 18.75
CA GLY A 43 -4.56 -12.64 18.96
C GLY A 43 -5.54 -12.58 17.78
N ASN A 44 -6.55 -11.75 17.92
CA ASN A 44 -7.62 -11.63 16.96
C ASN A 44 -7.29 -10.65 15.82
N ILE A 45 -7.94 -10.84 14.68
CA ILE A 45 -7.73 -10.08 13.46
C ILE A 45 -8.99 -9.31 13.10
N CYS A 46 -8.84 -7.99 12.90
CA CYS A 46 -9.86 -7.14 12.32
C CYS A 46 -9.44 -6.67 10.93
N VAL A 47 -10.33 -6.81 9.97
CA VAL A 47 -10.18 -6.26 8.61
C VAL A 47 -11.21 -5.14 8.44
N SER A 48 -10.82 -4.03 7.81
CA SER A 48 -11.80 -3.06 7.32
C SER A 48 -11.98 -3.18 5.80
N LEU A 49 -13.22 -3.00 5.35
CA LEU A 49 -13.55 -2.80 3.94
C LEU A 49 -14.17 -1.40 3.80
N TYR A 50 -13.35 -0.44 3.40
CA TYR A 50 -13.78 0.93 3.21
C TYR A 50 -13.07 1.57 2.02
N VAL A 51 -13.82 1.92 0.98
CA VAL A 51 -13.29 2.63 -0.19
C VAL A 51 -13.28 4.12 0.13
N ASN A 52 -12.11 4.66 0.48
CA ASN A 52 -11.93 6.06 0.82
C ASN A 52 -11.86 6.91 -0.45
N GLU A 53 -12.93 7.63 -0.78
CA GLU A 53 -13.01 8.50 -1.96
C GLU A 53 -11.90 9.55 -1.97
N ASN A 54 -11.58 10.13 -0.83
CA ASN A 54 -10.62 11.23 -0.71
C ASN A 54 -9.19 10.87 -1.13
N GLN A 55 -8.84 9.57 -1.16
CA GLN A 55 -7.50 9.13 -1.60
C GLN A 55 -7.38 8.92 -3.11
N PHE A 56 -8.48 9.09 -3.87
CA PHE A 56 -8.46 9.04 -5.34
C PHE A 56 -8.25 10.45 -5.90
N THR A 57 -7.23 10.62 -6.73
CA THR A 57 -6.97 11.90 -7.41
C THR A 57 -7.79 12.06 -8.70
N ASN A 58 -8.42 10.98 -9.16
CA ASN A 58 -9.24 10.92 -10.35
C ASN A 58 -10.58 10.24 -10.02
N LYS A 59 -11.69 10.96 -10.25
CA LYS A 59 -13.04 10.43 -10.03
C LYS A 59 -13.31 9.16 -10.85
N LYS A 60 -12.80 9.07 -12.09
CA LYS A 60 -12.93 7.88 -12.93
C LYS A 60 -12.30 6.63 -12.28
N ASP A 61 -11.13 6.77 -11.64
CA ASP A 61 -10.47 5.66 -10.91
C ASP A 61 -11.29 5.23 -9.68
N PHE A 62 -11.94 6.16 -9.00
CA PHE A 62 -12.86 5.86 -7.89
C PHE A 62 -14.12 5.15 -8.37
N ASP A 63 -14.75 5.65 -9.44
CA ASP A 63 -16.00 5.10 -9.97
C ASP A 63 -15.80 3.68 -10.54
N LEU A 64 -14.64 3.43 -11.15
CA LEU A 64 -14.25 2.13 -11.70
C LEU A 64 -13.63 1.19 -10.66
N TYR A 65 -13.42 1.66 -9.42
CA TYR A 65 -12.79 0.80 -8.41
C TYR A 65 -13.69 -0.41 -8.09
N PRO A 66 -13.16 -1.66 -8.22
CA PRO A 66 -13.98 -2.86 -8.09
C PRO A 66 -14.56 -2.99 -6.68
N LYS A 67 -15.85 -3.27 -6.59
CA LYS A 67 -16.59 -3.50 -5.33
C LYS A 67 -17.12 -4.93 -5.34
N SER A 68 -16.67 -5.76 -4.41
CA SER A 68 -16.97 -7.21 -4.35
C SER A 68 -17.24 -7.69 -2.92
N LEU A 69 -18.11 -6.94 -2.20
CA LEU A 69 -18.33 -7.16 -0.76
C LEU A 69 -18.66 -8.61 -0.40
N ASP A 70 -19.59 -9.26 -1.12
CA ASP A 70 -20.01 -10.63 -0.79
C ASP A 70 -18.90 -11.66 -1.02
N GLU A 71 -18.10 -11.47 -2.08
CA GLU A 71 -16.94 -12.32 -2.37
C GLU A 71 -15.83 -12.09 -1.34
N ASP A 72 -15.61 -10.85 -0.96
CA ASP A 72 -14.63 -10.50 0.06
C ASP A 72 -15.01 -11.10 1.42
N ILE A 73 -16.28 -11.02 1.81
CA ILE A 73 -16.81 -11.68 3.02
C ILE A 73 -16.54 -13.19 2.99
N LYS A 74 -16.80 -13.85 1.85
CA LYS A 74 -16.54 -15.31 1.69
C LYS A 74 -15.06 -15.62 1.86
N LYS A 75 -14.16 -14.83 1.24
CA LYS A 75 -12.71 -14.98 1.36
C LYS A 75 -12.26 -14.79 2.81
N LEU A 76 -12.69 -13.71 3.47
CA LEU A 76 -12.32 -13.42 4.86
C LEU A 76 -12.79 -14.50 5.83
N LYS A 77 -14.02 -15.02 5.67
CA LYS A 77 -14.51 -16.16 6.46
C LYS A 77 -13.64 -17.40 6.27
N LYS A 78 -13.30 -17.75 5.01
CA LYS A 78 -12.45 -18.89 4.69
C LYS A 78 -11.06 -18.77 5.29
N PHE A 79 -10.52 -17.54 5.35
CA PHE A 79 -9.23 -17.25 5.94
C PHE A 79 -9.29 -17.07 7.46
N GLY A 80 -10.47 -17.25 8.10
CA GLY A 80 -10.66 -17.27 9.53
C GLY A 80 -10.35 -15.91 10.18
N VAL A 81 -10.78 -14.82 9.55
CA VAL A 81 -10.78 -13.48 10.14
C VAL A 81 -11.83 -13.42 11.25
N ASP A 82 -11.51 -12.77 12.37
CA ASP A 82 -12.41 -12.72 13.52
C ASP A 82 -13.46 -11.62 13.37
N TYR A 83 -13.02 -10.43 12.92
CA TYR A 83 -13.87 -9.24 12.84
C TYR A 83 -13.72 -8.55 11.49
N LEU A 84 -14.85 -8.12 10.94
CA LEU A 84 -14.92 -7.30 9.76
C LEU A 84 -15.68 -6.01 10.07
N LEU A 85 -15.05 -4.86 9.79
CA LEU A 85 -15.66 -3.54 9.88
C LEU A 85 -15.93 -3.01 8.48
N VAL A 86 -17.21 -2.74 8.16
CA VAL A 86 -17.67 -2.16 6.89
C VAL A 86 -18.41 -0.83 7.22
N PRO A 87 -17.67 0.24 7.53
CA PRO A 87 -18.26 1.46 8.02
C PRO A 87 -18.76 2.34 6.87
N LYS A 88 -19.69 3.26 7.19
CA LYS A 88 -20.03 4.40 6.35
C LYS A 88 -19.11 5.59 6.68
N LYS A 89 -18.91 6.48 5.72
CA LYS A 89 -18.11 7.70 5.90
C LYS A 89 -18.58 8.50 7.13
N ILE A 90 -19.86 8.78 7.21
CA ILE A 90 -20.44 9.55 8.31
C ILE A 90 -20.19 8.90 9.68
N ASP A 91 -20.24 7.56 9.76
CA ASP A 91 -19.98 6.86 11.02
C ASP A 91 -18.51 7.01 11.44
N ILE A 92 -17.57 6.95 10.49
CA ILE A 92 -16.15 7.16 10.78
C ILE A 92 -15.92 8.57 11.30
N GLU A 93 -16.45 9.57 10.61
CA GLU A 93 -16.30 10.99 10.95
C GLU A 93 -16.94 11.35 12.29
N SER A 94 -18.04 10.69 12.67
CA SER A 94 -18.75 10.93 13.94
C SER A 94 -18.04 10.36 15.18
N PHE A 95 -17.15 9.36 15.00
CA PHE A 95 -16.47 8.65 16.10
C PHE A 95 -14.95 8.82 16.11
N SER A 96 -14.42 9.75 15.32
CA SER A 96 -12.99 10.01 15.24
C SER A 96 -12.67 11.41 14.76
N ASP A 97 -11.56 11.95 15.24
CA ASP A 97 -11.03 13.23 14.80
C ASP A 97 -10.26 13.10 13.50
N SER A 98 -10.23 14.16 12.69
CA SER A 98 -9.38 14.27 11.51
C SER A 98 -7.90 14.39 11.89
N PHE A 99 -7.03 13.99 10.96
CA PHE A 99 -5.62 14.27 11.07
C PHE A 99 -5.35 15.79 11.06
N ASP A 100 -4.46 16.25 11.93
CA ASP A 100 -4.02 17.64 11.94
C ASP A 100 -3.07 17.90 10.75
N ILE A 101 -3.54 18.65 9.76
CA ILE A 101 -2.78 18.99 8.54
C ILE A 101 -1.49 19.74 8.88
N GLY A 102 -1.42 20.47 10.00
CA GLY A 102 -0.21 21.12 10.46
C GLY A 102 0.95 20.16 10.74
N LEU A 103 0.64 18.88 10.99
CA LEU A 103 1.60 17.80 11.25
C LEU A 103 1.96 16.99 10.01
N GLU A 104 1.58 17.43 8.80
CA GLU A 104 1.86 16.69 7.57
C GLU A 104 3.37 16.45 7.37
N PRO A 105 3.82 15.19 7.20
CA PRO A 105 5.20 14.87 6.85
C PRO A 105 5.46 15.15 5.35
N LYS A 106 5.53 16.43 4.96
CA LYS A 106 5.62 16.89 3.56
C LYS A 106 6.72 16.21 2.76
N ASN A 107 7.86 15.92 3.37
CA ASN A 107 8.97 15.19 2.73
C ASN A 107 8.59 13.78 2.26
N LEU A 108 7.53 13.18 2.83
CA LEU A 108 7.03 11.86 2.46
C LEU A 108 5.75 11.92 1.60
N THR A 109 4.99 13.01 1.71
CA THR A 109 3.67 13.12 1.07
C THR A 109 3.70 13.86 -0.25
N THR A 110 4.77 14.62 -0.57
CA THR A 110 4.88 15.46 -1.77
C THR A 110 5.91 15.00 -2.80
N ASP A 111 6.63 13.91 -2.56
CA ASP A 111 7.55 13.28 -3.52
C ASP A 111 7.00 11.92 -3.99
N LEU A 112 7.62 11.32 -4.99
CA LEU A 112 7.27 10.01 -5.56
C LEU A 112 5.77 9.94 -5.94
N CYS A 113 5.03 8.97 -5.41
CA CYS A 113 3.58 8.89 -5.63
C CYS A 113 2.84 10.16 -5.18
N GLY A 114 3.29 10.83 -4.13
CA GLY A 114 2.67 12.06 -3.64
C GLY A 114 2.76 13.22 -4.62
N LYS A 115 3.87 13.34 -5.35
CA LYS A 115 4.06 14.34 -6.42
C LYS A 115 3.04 14.18 -7.54
N TYR A 116 2.75 12.94 -7.94
CA TYR A 116 1.85 12.62 -9.05
C TYR A 116 0.39 12.41 -8.62
N ARG A 117 0.17 12.35 -7.31
CA ARG A 117 -1.15 12.18 -6.69
C ARG A 117 -1.33 13.17 -5.53
N PRO A 118 -1.43 14.49 -5.81
CA PRO A 118 -1.58 15.49 -4.77
C PRO A 118 -2.76 15.17 -3.83
N GLY A 119 -2.55 15.29 -2.50
CA GLY A 119 -3.54 15.00 -1.48
C GLY A 119 -3.75 13.51 -1.15
N HIS A 120 -3.24 12.59 -1.96
CA HIS A 120 -3.44 11.15 -1.75
C HIS A 120 -2.97 10.68 -0.37
N PHE A 121 -1.73 11.00 0.01
CA PHE A 121 -1.20 10.55 1.29
C PHE A 121 -1.82 11.25 2.48
N LEU A 122 -2.25 12.50 2.34
CA LEU A 122 -3.04 13.16 3.38
C LEU A 122 -4.35 12.40 3.65
N ALA A 123 -5.05 12.00 2.59
CA ALA A 123 -6.28 11.22 2.73
C ALA A 123 -6.03 9.80 3.29
N VAL A 124 -4.87 9.19 2.98
CA VAL A 124 -4.46 7.90 3.58
C VAL A 124 -4.13 8.08 5.05
N ILE A 125 -3.38 9.10 5.42
CA ILE A 125 -3.03 9.42 6.82
C ILE A 125 -4.32 9.66 7.61
N ASP A 126 -5.23 10.50 7.12
CA ASP A 126 -6.48 10.83 7.80
C ASP A 126 -7.34 9.59 8.07
N ILE A 127 -7.57 8.76 7.07
CA ILE A 127 -8.41 7.57 7.25
C ILE A 127 -7.76 6.54 8.19
N VAL A 128 -6.44 6.34 8.13
CA VAL A 128 -5.76 5.40 9.03
C VAL A 128 -5.71 5.95 10.44
N HIS A 129 -5.49 7.26 10.62
CA HIS A 129 -5.57 7.95 11.92
C HIS A 129 -6.94 7.74 12.57
N ARG A 130 -8.02 7.94 11.82
CA ARG A 130 -9.39 7.69 12.28
C ARG A 130 -9.60 6.23 12.68
N PHE A 131 -9.13 5.28 11.88
CA PHE A 131 -9.20 3.86 12.23
C PHE A 131 -8.41 3.52 13.47
N PHE A 132 -7.27 4.15 13.73
CA PHE A 132 -6.51 3.95 14.96
C PHE A 132 -7.28 4.38 16.19
N GLN A 133 -8.03 5.49 16.12
CA GLN A 133 -8.89 5.95 17.21
C GLN A 133 -10.08 5.00 17.45
N ILE A 134 -10.69 4.48 16.37
CA ILE A 134 -11.86 3.60 16.44
C ILE A 134 -11.47 2.18 16.89
N ILE A 135 -10.43 1.60 16.31
CA ILE A 135 -10.10 0.18 16.44
C ILE A 135 -9.10 -0.06 17.59
N LYS A 136 -8.18 0.88 17.80
CA LYS A 136 -7.11 0.83 18.82
C LYS A 136 -6.34 -0.49 18.76
N PRO A 137 -5.79 -0.88 17.59
CA PRO A 137 -5.11 -2.16 17.42
C PRO A 137 -3.73 -2.13 18.09
N LYS A 138 -3.17 -3.32 18.40
CA LYS A 138 -1.76 -3.43 18.77
C LYS A 138 -0.83 -3.40 17.56
N ASN A 139 -1.28 -3.98 16.45
CA ASN A 139 -0.50 -4.06 15.21
C ASN A 139 -1.35 -3.59 14.02
N ILE A 140 -0.71 -2.92 13.06
CA ILE A 140 -1.26 -2.74 11.71
C ILE A 140 -0.39 -3.52 10.71
N LEU A 141 -1.03 -4.27 9.80
CA LEU A 141 -0.32 -5.00 8.75
C LEU A 141 -0.51 -4.31 7.41
N LEU A 142 0.59 -4.06 6.72
CA LEU A 142 0.64 -3.37 5.42
C LEU A 142 1.50 -4.16 4.43
N GLY A 143 1.13 -4.13 3.16
CA GLY A 143 1.92 -4.75 2.09
C GLY A 143 3.10 -3.88 1.65
N LYS A 144 4.30 -4.45 1.52
CA LYS A 144 5.50 -3.76 1.01
C LYS A 144 5.33 -3.23 -0.42
N LYS A 145 4.35 -3.73 -1.17
CA LYS A 145 4.02 -3.20 -2.50
C LYS A 145 3.76 -1.70 -2.46
N ASP A 146 3.07 -1.21 -1.46
CA ASP A 146 2.75 0.20 -1.28
C ASP A 146 3.74 0.83 -0.27
N TYR A 147 5.06 0.70 -0.56
CA TYR A 147 6.13 0.98 0.39
C TYR A 147 6.13 2.43 0.91
N GLN A 148 5.86 3.41 0.05
CA GLN A 148 5.74 4.79 0.50
C GLN A 148 4.61 4.96 1.52
N GLN A 149 3.49 4.27 1.35
CA GLN A 149 2.41 4.24 2.34
C GLN A 149 2.87 3.63 3.67
N VAL A 150 3.70 2.56 3.63
CA VAL A 150 4.27 1.98 4.85
C VAL A 150 5.08 3.02 5.64
N ILE A 151 5.96 3.77 4.96
CA ILE A 151 6.78 4.79 5.62
C ILE A 151 5.92 5.95 6.16
N VAL A 152 4.92 6.39 5.38
CA VAL A 152 3.97 7.43 5.80
C VAL A 152 3.18 7.01 7.04
N ILE A 153 2.73 5.75 7.12
CA ILE A 153 2.01 5.26 8.31
C ILE A 153 2.94 5.06 9.51
N LYS A 154 4.19 4.65 9.30
CA LYS A 154 5.19 4.66 10.38
C LYS A 154 5.40 6.06 10.95
N GLU A 155 5.41 7.07 10.11
CA GLU A 155 5.55 8.45 10.56
C GLU A 155 4.28 8.93 11.31
N LEU A 156 3.07 8.58 10.84
CA LEU A 156 1.83 8.84 11.56
C LEU A 156 1.87 8.25 12.99
N VAL A 157 2.34 7.01 13.14
CA VAL A 157 2.47 6.35 14.45
C VAL A 157 3.39 7.16 15.37
N LYS A 158 4.50 7.69 14.86
CA LYS A 158 5.43 8.52 15.63
C LYS A 158 4.83 9.89 16.00
N ILE A 159 4.23 10.59 15.02
CA ILE A 159 3.65 11.94 15.20
C ILE A 159 2.64 11.94 16.36
N TYR A 160 1.76 10.94 16.41
CA TYR A 160 0.74 10.83 17.46
C TYR A 160 1.15 9.94 18.64
N ASN A 161 2.40 9.45 18.66
CA ASN A 161 2.90 8.53 19.69
C ASN A 161 1.96 7.34 19.95
N TYR A 162 1.42 6.77 18.86
CA TYR A 162 0.59 5.58 18.98
C TYR A 162 1.39 4.36 19.43
N ASN A 163 0.86 3.61 20.38
CA ASN A 163 1.42 2.30 20.76
C ASN A 163 0.94 1.21 19.80
N ILE A 164 1.35 1.32 18.54
CA ILE A 164 0.94 0.42 17.44
C ILE A 164 2.19 0.01 16.65
N ASP A 165 2.41 -1.28 16.50
CA ASP A 165 3.47 -1.82 15.67
C ASP A 165 3.05 -1.86 14.19
N VAL A 166 3.90 -1.32 13.30
CA VAL A 166 3.68 -1.37 11.85
C VAL A 166 4.43 -2.56 11.27
N ILE A 167 3.69 -3.62 10.99
CA ILE A 167 4.20 -4.89 10.45
C ILE A 167 4.01 -4.90 8.93
N THR A 168 5.02 -5.38 8.21
CA THR A 168 4.97 -5.42 6.74
C THR A 168 5.03 -6.84 6.22
N SER A 169 4.23 -7.14 5.19
CA SER A 169 4.26 -8.40 4.45
C SER A 169 4.85 -8.21 3.05
N ASP A 170 5.49 -9.25 2.55
CA ASP A 170 6.14 -9.23 1.24
C ASP A 170 5.14 -9.08 0.09
N THR A 171 5.62 -8.49 -1.00
CA THR A 171 4.82 -8.30 -2.22
C THR A 171 4.54 -9.65 -2.88
N ILE A 172 3.26 -10.01 -2.99
CA ILE A 172 2.84 -11.20 -3.72
C ILE A 172 2.77 -10.88 -5.21
N ARG A 173 3.36 -11.77 -6.02
CA ARG A 173 3.45 -11.62 -7.48
C ARG A 173 2.76 -12.78 -8.20
N ASN A 174 2.33 -12.53 -9.43
CA ASN A 174 1.91 -13.62 -10.32
C ASN A 174 3.14 -14.38 -10.88
N LYS A 175 2.91 -15.42 -11.67
CA LYS A 175 3.96 -16.25 -12.29
C LYS A 175 4.92 -15.47 -13.21
N ASP A 176 4.50 -14.33 -13.73
CA ASP A 176 5.27 -13.48 -14.62
C ASP A 176 6.01 -12.35 -13.87
N GLY A 177 5.90 -12.33 -12.52
CA GLY A 177 6.56 -11.36 -11.64
C GLY A 177 5.74 -10.10 -11.36
N LEU A 178 4.57 -9.91 -11.99
CA LEU A 178 3.74 -8.72 -11.75
C LEU A 178 3.19 -8.73 -10.31
N ALA A 179 3.40 -7.63 -9.58
CA ALA A 179 2.83 -7.42 -8.26
C ALA A 179 1.29 -7.44 -8.30
N LEU A 180 0.66 -8.18 -7.40
CA LEU A 180 -0.79 -8.28 -7.36
C LEU A 180 -1.41 -6.97 -6.89
N SER A 181 -2.46 -6.55 -7.62
CA SER A 181 -3.24 -5.35 -7.36
C SER A 181 -4.68 -5.55 -7.81
N SER A 182 -5.63 -4.91 -7.13
CA SER A 182 -7.03 -4.86 -7.56
C SER A 182 -7.19 -4.28 -8.97
N ARG A 183 -6.25 -3.42 -9.41
CA ARG A 183 -6.23 -2.85 -10.75
C ARG A 183 -5.77 -3.83 -11.83
N ASN A 184 -5.15 -4.97 -11.49
CA ASN A 184 -4.78 -5.97 -12.49
C ASN A 184 -6.00 -6.51 -13.25
N ASN A 185 -7.17 -6.55 -12.62
CA ASN A 185 -8.41 -6.99 -13.25
C ASN A 185 -8.92 -6.05 -14.36
N LEU A 186 -8.38 -4.84 -14.44
CA LEU A 186 -8.71 -3.85 -15.48
C LEU A 186 -7.82 -3.97 -16.71
N LEU A 187 -6.74 -4.77 -16.63
CA LEU A 187 -5.79 -4.99 -17.73
C LEU A 187 -6.29 -6.03 -18.71
N THR A 188 -6.11 -5.77 -20.00
CA THR A 188 -6.26 -6.78 -21.04
C THR A 188 -5.15 -7.86 -20.92
N LYS A 189 -5.34 -8.99 -21.62
CA LYS A 189 -4.31 -10.06 -21.65
C LYS A 189 -2.96 -9.57 -22.22
N GLY A 190 -3.00 -8.65 -23.19
CA GLY A 190 -1.78 -8.04 -23.75
C GLY A 190 -1.07 -7.15 -22.74
N GLU A 191 -1.82 -6.24 -22.11
CA GLU A 191 -1.29 -5.36 -21.06
C GLU A 191 -0.75 -6.13 -19.86
N MET A 192 -1.40 -7.24 -19.48
CA MET A 192 -0.91 -8.10 -18.40
C MET A 192 0.47 -8.68 -18.70
N LYS A 193 0.73 -9.10 -19.96
CA LYS A 193 2.06 -9.55 -20.39
C LYS A 193 3.08 -8.42 -20.38
N SER A 194 2.69 -7.25 -20.89
CA SER A 194 3.56 -6.06 -20.88
C SER A 194 3.91 -5.64 -19.47
N ALA A 195 2.96 -5.69 -18.52
CA ALA A 195 3.18 -5.32 -17.13
C ALA A 195 4.29 -6.13 -16.42
N ALA A 196 4.59 -7.34 -16.89
CA ALA A 196 5.72 -8.13 -16.39
C ALA A 196 7.08 -7.42 -16.58
N LYS A 197 7.20 -6.49 -17.54
CA LYS A 197 8.40 -5.67 -17.76
C LYS A 197 8.74 -4.79 -16.55
N ILE A 198 7.72 -4.40 -15.75
CA ILE A 198 7.90 -3.58 -14.54
C ILE A 198 8.85 -4.27 -13.56
N TYR A 199 8.57 -5.52 -13.22
CA TYR A 199 9.40 -6.27 -12.28
C TYR A 199 10.78 -6.61 -12.86
N LYS A 200 10.85 -6.90 -14.16
CA LYS A 200 12.14 -7.11 -14.85
C LYS A 200 13.03 -5.86 -14.79
N ALA A 201 12.46 -4.68 -14.96
CA ALA A 201 13.18 -3.41 -14.82
C ALA A 201 13.71 -3.22 -13.38
N LEU A 202 12.91 -3.57 -12.36
CA LEU A 202 13.35 -3.52 -10.97
C LEU A 202 14.47 -4.52 -10.67
N LEU A 203 14.38 -5.74 -11.20
CA LEU A 203 15.46 -6.74 -11.06
C LEU A 203 16.75 -6.26 -11.71
N LEU A 204 16.68 -5.69 -12.92
CA LEU A 204 17.83 -5.10 -13.58
C LEU A 204 18.42 -3.95 -12.78
N ALA A 205 17.59 -3.08 -12.21
CA ALA A 205 18.08 -2.01 -11.34
C ALA A 205 18.84 -2.55 -10.13
N SER A 206 18.30 -3.60 -9.48
CA SER A 206 18.94 -4.27 -8.36
C SER A 206 20.29 -4.88 -8.76
N GLU A 207 20.36 -5.56 -9.91
CA GLU A 207 21.59 -6.15 -10.44
C GLU A 207 22.65 -5.06 -10.73
N LEU A 208 22.27 -3.98 -11.41
CA LEU A 208 23.17 -2.89 -11.73
C LEU A 208 23.75 -2.22 -10.47
N CYS A 209 22.90 -2.00 -9.46
CA CYS A 209 23.35 -1.48 -8.16
C CYS A 209 24.34 -2.44 -7.48
N SER A 210 24.06 -3.74 -7.49
CA SER A 210 24.96 -4.75 -6.92
C SER A 210 26.31 -4.83 -7.63
N ASN A 211 26.36 -4.42 -8.91
CA ASN A 211 27.59 -4.30 -9.70
C ASN A 211 28.25 -2.92 -9.55
N ASN A 212 27.88 -2.12 -8.55
CA ASN A 212 28.43 -0.79 -8.26
C ASN A 212 28.29 0.23 -9.41
N ILE A 213 27.28 0.06 -10.27
CA ILE A 213 26.94 1.07 -11.28
C ILE A 213 26.31 2.26 -10.57
N SER A 214 26.73 3.48 -10.98
CA SER A 214 26.20 4.70 -10.36
C SER A 214 24.68 4.80 -10.47
N LEU A 215 24.00 5.34 -9.43
CA LEU A 215 22.54 5.45 -9.40
C LEU A 215 21.99 6.27 -10.57
N ASN A 216 22.75 7.26 -11.06
CA ASN A 216 22.37 8.05 -12.22
C ASN A 216 22.37 7.19 -13.49
N GLU A 217 23.37 6.35 -13.66
CA GLU A 217 23.48 5.44 -14.81
C GLU A 217 22.43 4.33 -14.76
N VAL A 218 22.15 3.79 -13.55
CA VAL A 218 21.02 2.84 -13.35
C VAL A 218 19.72 3.51 -13.78
N SER A 219 19.46 4.71 -13.28
CA SER A 219 18.23 5.45 -13.62
C SER A 219 18.12 5.71 -15.12
N ARG A 220 19.22 6.09 -15.80
CA ARG A 220 19.25 6.28 -17.24
C ARG A 220 18.88 4.99 -17.98
N LYS A 221 19.53 3.86 -17.65
CA LYS A 221 19.26 2.57 -18.29
C LYS A 221 17.82 2.11 -18.09
N ILE A 222 17.26 2.27 -16.91
CA ILE A 222 15.86 1.90 -16.65
C ILE A 222 14.90 2.78 -17.45
N ASN A 223 15.13 4.10 -17.50
CA ASN A 223 14.28 5.00 -18.30
C ASN A 223 14.29 4.61 -19.77
N GLU A 224 15.44 4.25 -20.33
CA GLU A 224 15.58 3.84 -21.74
C GLU A 224 14.74 2.60 -22.11
N LEU A 225 14.53 1.66 -21.17
CA LEU A 225 13.68 0.48 -21.40
C LEU A 225 12.23 0.84 -21.73
N PHE A 226 11.76 2.01 -21.31
CA PHE A 226 10.37 2.43 -21.49
C PHE A 226 10.16 3.41 -22.64
N ILE A 227 11.22 3.99 -23.26
CA ILE A 227 11.10 4.99 -24.33
C ILE A 227 10.31 4.47 -25.54
N LYS A 228 10.51 3.19 -25.93
CA LYS A 228 9.83 2.55 -27.06
C LYS A 228 8.87 1.44 -26.59
N SER A 229 8.34 1.59 -25.40
CA SER A 229 7.43 0.61 -24.79
C SER A 229 5.98 1.08 -24.88
N ASP A 230 5.06 0.13 -24.85
CA ASP A 230 3.63 0.34 -24.61
C ASP A 230 3.32 0.78 -23.17
N ILE A 231 4.35 0.81 -22.31
CA ILE A 231 4.29 1.25 -20.92
C ILE A 231 4.81 2.68 -20.82
N LYS A 232 3.98 3.60 -20.36
CA LYS A 232 4.40 4.97 -20.06
C LYS A 232 4.97 5.03 -18.65
N LEU A 233 6.27 5.28 -18.54
CA LEU A 233 6.93 5.49 -17.24
C LEU A 233 6.47 6.85 -16.65
N GLU A 234 5.94 6.84 -15.45
CA GLU A 234 5.64 8.05 -14.68
C GLU A 234 6.86 8.49 -13.89
N TYR A 235 7.47 7.57 -13.13
CA TYR A 235 8.78 7.76 -12.52
C TYR A 235 9.47 6.43 -12.25
N PHE A 236 10.80 6.48 -12.21
CA PHE A 236 11.67 5.51 -11.58
C PHE A 236 12.59 6.25 -10.62
N ALA A 237 12.74 5.74 -9.39
CA ALA A 237 13.57 6.38 -8.37
C ALA A 237 14.24 5.34 -7.48
N ILE A 238 15.51 5.60 -7.12
CA ILE A 238 16.22 4.85 -6.08
C ILE A 238 16.33 5.76 -4.86
N ARG A 239 15.95 5.25 -3.70
CA ARG A 239 15.86 6.00 -2.46
C ARG A 239 16.46 5.21 -1.30
N ASP A 240 16.80 5.91 -0.23
CA ASP A 240 17.08 5.30 1.06
C ASP A 240 15.88 4.52 1.57
N LEU A 241 16.09 3.29 2.01
CA LEU A 241 15.03 2.36 2.40
C LEU A 241 14.20 2.87 3.59
N LYS A 242 14.83 3.57 4.53
CA LYS A 242 14.17 3.98 5.79
C LYS A 242 13.44 5.32 5.66
N THR A 243 14.03 6.24 4.91
CA THR A 243 13.57 7.64 4.87
C THR A 243 12.89 8.02 3.57
N LEU A 244 13.08 7.25 2.49
CA LEU A 244 12.69 7.57 1.10
C LEU A 244 13.31 8.87 0.57
N GLN A 245 14.30 9.43 1.27
CA GLN A 245 15.07 10.56 0.79
C GLN A 245 16.12 10.12 -0.26
N HIS A 246 16.91 11.05 -0.76
CA HIS A 246 18.01 10.73 -1.66
C HIS A 246 18.91 9.66 -1.04
N ALA A 247 19.34 8.72 -1.90
CA ALA A 247 20.12 7.56 -1.48
C ALA A 247 21.48 8.02 -0.91
N ASN A 248 21.77 7.57 0.31
CA ASN A 248 23.07 7.61 0.95
C ASN A 248 23.58 6.14 1.04
N ASP A 249 24.71 5.88 1.68
CA ASP A 249 25.39 4.56 1.78
C ASP A 249 24.61 3.53 2.63
N SER A 250 23.30 3.52 2.57
CA SER A 250 22.38 2.62 3.32
C SER A 250 21.70 1.62 2.40
N ASP A 251 20.91 0.72 2.98
CA ASP A 251 19.99 -0.12 2.20
C ASP A 251 19.08 0.75 1.32
N LEU A 252 18.92 0.35 0.08
CA LEU A 252 18.20 1.11 -0.93
C LEU A 252 16.88 0.44 -1.30
N ILE A 253 16.00 1.23 -1.88
CA ILE A 253 14.78 0.75 -2.52
C ILE A 253 14.63 1.40 -3.90
N ALA A 254 14.41 0.59 -4.92
CA ALA A 254 13.97 1.06 -6.22
C ALA A 254 12.44 1.07 -6.27
N LEU A 255 11.86 2.21 -6.65
CA LEU A 255 10.43 2.42 -6.78
C LEU A 255 10.10 2.83 -8.22
N ILE A 256 9.00 2.29 -8.73
CA ILE A 256 8.54 2.58 -10.09
C ILE A 256 7.04 2.81 -10.12
N ALA A 257 6.60 3.78 -10.92
CA ALA A 257 5.21 3.95 -11.29
C ALA A 257 5.09 4.10 -12.81
N VAL A 258 4.11 3.43 -13.37
CA VAL A 258 3.88 3.39 -14.81
C VAL A 258 2.39 3.47 -15.13
N TYR A 259 2.09 3.79 -16.38
CA TYR A 259 0.77 3.63 -16.98
C TYR A 259 0.80 2.57 -18.09
N LEU A 260 -0.18 1.68 -18.09
CA LEU A 260 -0.58 0.84 -19.20
C LEU A 260 -1.98 1.28 -19.64
N GLY A 261 -2.07 1.93 -20.80
CA GLY A 261 -3.26 2.69 -21.13
C GLY A 261 -3.57 3.73 -20.04
N GLU A 262 -4.76 3.63 -19.45
CA GLU A 262 -5.18 4.50 -18.34
C GLU A 262 -4.89 3.90 -16.95
N ILE A 263 -4.43 2.65 -16.88
CA ILE A 263 -4.24 1.94 -15.63
C ILE A 263 -2.87 2.24 -15.04
N ARG A 264 -2.87 2.89 -13.89
CA ARG A 264 -1.65 3.18 -13.13
C ARG A 264 -1.25 1.98 -12.28
N LEU A 265 0.00 1.54 -12.45
CA LEU A 265 0.61 0.45 -11.69
C LEU A 265 1.85 0.96 -10.96
N ILE A 266 2.07 0.42 -9.77
CA ILE A 266 3.28 0.69 -8.97
C ILE A 266 3.91 -0.62 -8.53
N ASP A 267 5.22 -0.57 -8.35
CA ASP A 267 6.00 -1.67 -7.79
C ASP A 267 7.28 -1.15 -7.14
N ASN A 268 7.97 -2.00 -6.39
CA ASN A 268 9.26 -1.69 -5.80
C ASN A 268 10.07 -2.97 -5.55
N ILE A 269 11.38 -2.78 -5.33
CA ILE A 269 12.28 -3.82 -4.85
C ILE A 269 13.30 -3.23 -3.88
N ILE A 270 13.54 -3.93 -2.77
CA ILE A 270 14.60 -3.59 -1.83
C ILE A 270 15.92 -4.06 -2.40
N ILE A 271 16.89 -3.17 -2.46
CA ILE A 271 18.26 -3.42 -2.89
C ILE A 271 19.12 -3.45 -1.63
N LYS A 272 19.60 -4.62 -1.27
CA LYS A 272 20.51 -4.74 -0.12
C LYS A 272 21.88 -4.24 -0.53
N SER A 273 22.50 -3.40 0.32
CA SER A 273 23.91 -3.13 0.22
C SER A 273 24.67 -4.46 0.40
N ASN A 274 25.60 -4.77 -0.51
CA ASN A 274 26.52 -5.86 -0.24
C ASN A 274 27.32 -5.47 1.03
N PRO A 275 27.38 -6.30 2.06
CA PRO A 275 28.32 -6.05 3.14
C PRO A 275 29.72 -6.08 2.51
N GLN A 276 30.43 -4.93 2.63
CA GLN A 276 31.87 -4.85 2.34
C GLN A 276 32.65 -5.73 3.30
#